data_afd1361d50f4e401f84f2f6af4723c85
#
_entry.id   afd1361d50f4e401f84f2f6af4723c85
#
_cell.length_a   1.000
_cell.length_b   1.000
_cell.length_c   1.000
_cell.angle_alpha   90.00
_cell.angle_beta   90.00
_cell.angle_gamma   90.00
#
_symmetry.space_group_name_H-M   'P 1'
#
loop_
_entity.id
_entity.type
_entity.pdbx_description
1 polymer ?
#
loop_
_entity_poly.entity_id
_entity_poly.type
_entity_poly.pdbx_seq_one_letter_code
_entity_poly.pdbx_strand_id
1 'polypeptide(L)'
;EDKLPCPIILQRSPYNSNVEASVKEAVYLVKEGYGVVLQDVRGRWDSDGEWYPFKHEAEDGFDTQEWIGSQEWCDGNIGTIGGSYLAMVQWQAAPLRSKYLKAMAPKVGYSNFYHNWVYTGGAFQLAFNLRWIAIQMHTRTNQVQYLWMPKSNHQSDIQWHLPLINMDEKAGRDSEIWKDWVSHPSYDDYWKKLNPIESNYDEVNVPTYGMGGWYDVFLQGTLNNYMGVKKHGLSPGKENQKVIIGPWIHFLANDGEETITGDIDFGENVKIDLFNERLKWFDHWLKGIDNGINKEDSVKVFVMGKNQWRTATDWPIPDTKYTKF
;
A
#
# COMPACT_ATOMS: atom_id res chain seq x y z
N GLU A 1 -4.20 -28.94 -6.81
CA GLU A 1 -4.04 -29.35 -8.24
C GLU A 1 -5.39 -29.56 -8.93
N ASP A 2 -6.40 -30.06 -8.25
CA ASP A 2 -7.72 -30.40 -8.86
C ASP A 2 -8.61 -29.20 -9.21
N LYS A 3 -8.16 -27.96 -9.01
CA LYS A 3 -8.94 -26.73 -9.23
C LYS A 3 -8.26 -25.72 -10.18
N LEU A 4 -7.32 -26.16 -11.00
CA LEU A 4 -6.70 -25.31 -12.01
C LEU A 4 -7.43 -25.43 -13.37
N PRO A 5 -7.48 -24.33 -14.16
CA PRO A 5 -6.99 -22.98 -13.81
C PRO A 5 -7.86 -22.29 -12.75
N CYS A 6 -7.26 -21.36 -12.00
CA CYS A 6 -7.94 -20.62 -10.96
C CYS A 6 -7.57 -19.12 -10.98
N PRO A 7 -8.34 -18.24 -10.31
CA PRO A 7 -7.97 -16.85 -10.17
C PRO A 7 -6.74 -16.69 -9.27
N ILE A 8 -5.89 -15.70 -9.56
CA ILE A 8 -4.61 -15.52 -8.92
C ILE A 8 -4.60 -14.24 -8.09
N ILE A 9 -4.03 -14.33 -6.89
CA ILE A 9 -3.71 -13.16 -6.07
C ILE A 9 -2.20 -12.94 -6.12
N LEU A 10 -1.78 -11.75 -6.55
CA LEU A 10 -0.38 -11.33 -6.63
C LEU A 10 -0.04 -10.39 -5.47
N GLN A 11 1.08 -10.68 -4.79
CA GLN A 11 1.71 -9.78 -3.83
C GLN A 11 3.17 -9.54 -4.25
N ARG A 12 3.56 -8.26 -4.43
CA ARG A 12 4.96 -7.85 -4.73
C ARG A 12 5.54 -7.10 -3.56
N SER A 13 6.74 -7.50 -3.09
CA SER A 13 7.33 -7.03 -1.83
C SER A 13 8.82 -6.72 -1.95
N PRO A 14 9.32 -5.60 -1.39
CA PRO A 14 10.76 -5.38 -1.21
C PRO A 14 11.28 -5.98 0.11
N TYR A 15 10.40 -6.54 0.94
CA TYR A 15 10.67 -6.91 2.32
C TYR A 15 10.90 -8.41 2.57
N ASN A 16 11.04 -9.23 1.57
CA ASN A 16 11.01 -10.68 1.54
C ASN A 16 9.57 -11.22 1.33
N SER A 17 9.38 -11.82 0.19
CA SER A 17 8.10 -12.45 -0.17
C SER A 17 7.77 -13.66 0.70
N ASN A 18 8.80 -14.30 1.31
CA ASN A 18 8.68 -15.51 2.12
C ASN A 18 8.56 -15.24 3.63
N VAL A 19 8.20 -14.02 4.08
CA VAL A 19 7.95 -13.79 5.51
C VAL A 19 6.70 -14.55 5.96
N GLU A 20 6.72 -15.01 7.20
CA GLU A 20 5.67 -15.86 7.78
C GLU A 20 4.26 -15.28 7.60
N ALA A 21 4.09 -13.96 7.75
CA ALA A 21 2.80 -13.30 7.59
C ALA A 21 2.28 -13.42 6.15
N SER A 22 3.13 -13.19 5.13
CA SER A 22 2.76 -13.34 3.72
C SER A 22 2.42 -14.78 3.37
N VAL A 23 3.19 -15.73 3.89
CA VAL A 23 2.92 -17.17 3.68
C VAL A 23 1.61 -17.60 4.34
N LYS A 24 1.31 -17.14 5.55
CA LYS A 24 0.02 -17.42 6.22
C LYS A 24 -1.17 -16.86 5.43
N GLU A 25 -1.07 -15.62 4.96
CA GLU A 25 -2.11 -15.01 4.11
C GLU A 25 -2.27 -15.80 2.80
N ALA A 26 -1.18 -16.19 2.15
CA ALA A 26 -1.21 -17.01 0.93
C ALA A 26 -1.89 -18.37 1.16
N VAL A 27 -1.55 -19.06 2.25
CA VAL A 27 -2.17 -20.36 2.60
C VAL A 27 -3.67 -20.20 2.86
N TYR A 28 -4.09 -19.11 3.50
CA TYR A 28 -5.51 -18.80 3.69
C TYR A 28 -6.21 -18.63 2.34
N LEU A 29 -5.69 -17.80 1.45
CA LEU A 29 -6.27 -17.57 0.13
C LEU A 29 -6.31 -18.84 -0.76
N VAL A 30 -5.27 -19.68 -0.65
CA VAL A 30 -5.25 -20.99 -1.37
C VAL A 30 -6.39 -21.90 -0.89
N LYS A 31 -6.68 -21.93 0.41
CA LYS A 31 -7.83 -22.69 0.96
C LYS A 31 -9.16 -22.17 0.45
N GLU A 32 -9.24 -20.87 0.17
CA GLU A 32 -10.42 -20.23 -0.42
C GLU A 32 -10.49 -20.39 -1.94
N GLY A 33 -9.56 -21.11 -2.56
CA GLY A 33 -9.60 -21.48 -3.98
C GLY A 33 -8.94 -20.48 -4.93
N TYR A 34 -7.98 -19.68 -4.44
CA TYR A 34 -7.10 -18.85 -5.25
C TYR A 34 -5.74 -19.50 -5.45
N GLY A 35 -5.09 -19.25 -6.57
CA GLY A 35 -3.63 -19.34 -6.65
C GLY A 35 -2.99 -18.09 -6.06
N VAL A 36 -1.80 -18.20 -5.48
CA VAL A 36 -1.10 -17.05 -4.93
C VAL A 36 0.32 -16.98 -5.46
N VAL A 37 0.70 -15.80 -5.94
CA VAL A 37 2.08 -15.49 -6.36
C VAL A 37 2.66 -14.47 -5.40
N LEU A 38 3.74 -14.85 -4.72
CA LEU A 38 4.54 -13.99 -3.86
C LEU A 38 5.84 -13.67 -4.59
N GLN A 39 6.10 -12.38 -4.86
CA GLN A 39 7.25 -11.93 -5.63
C GLN A 39 8.08 -10.92 -4.85
N ASP A 40 9.39 -11.13 -4.78
CA ASP A 40 10.31 -10.07 -4.41
C ASP A 40 10.47 -9.10 -5.58
N VAL A 41 10.42 -7.79 -5.31
CA VAL A 41 10.62 -6.78 -6.35
C VAL A 41 12.07 -6.81 -6.86
N ARG A 42 12.31 -6.31 -8.05
CA ARG A 42 13.63 -6.22 -8.70
C ARG A 42 14.72 -5.81 -7.73
N GLY A 43 15.83 -6.55 -7.71
CA GLY A 43 17.01 -6.27 -6.91
C GLY A 43 16.86 -6.47 -5.40
N ARG A 44 15.75 -7.06 -4.97
CA ARG A 44 15.52 -7.38 -3.54
C ARG A 44 15.45 -8.90 -3.34
N TRP A 45 16.01 -9.37 -2.22
CA TRP A 45 16.01 -10.78 -1.79
C TRP A 45 16.42 -11.74 -2.91
N ASP A 46 15.50 -12.56 -3.41
CA ASP A 46 15.77 -13.58 -4.40
C ASP A 46 15.59 -13.10 -5.84
N SER A 47 15.10 -11.87 -6.06
CA SER A 47 14.94 -11.28 -7.40
C SER A 47 16.22 -10.60 -7.89
N ASP A 48 16.58 -10.84 -9.14
CA ASP A 48 17.74 -10.23 -9.79
C ASP A 48 17.57 -8.74 -10.10
N GLY A 49 18.69 -8.11 -10.51
CA GLY A 49 18.73 -6.71 -10.91
C GLY A 49 19.11 -5.76 -9.79
N GLU A 50 18.92 -4.47 -10.03
CA GLU A 50 19.20 -3.40 -9.09
C GLU A 50 17.90 -2.75 -8.61
N TRP A 51 17.83 -2.50 -7.32
CA TRP A 51 16.68 -1.87 -6.70
C TRP A 51 16.89 -0.38 -6.52
N TYR A 52 15.91 0.38 -6.97
CA TYR A 52 15.72 1.77 -6.62
C TYR A 52 14.23 1.99 -6.36
N PRO A 53 13.82 2.57 -5.19
CA PRO A 53 12.40 2.61 -4.81
C PRO A 53 11.54 3.24 -5.90
N PHE A 54 10.50 2.54 -6.31
CA PHE A 54 9.45 3.00 -7.24
C PHE A 54 9.89 3.33 -8.66
N LYS A 55 11.15 3.10 -9.03
CA LYS A 55 11.69 3.46 -10.35
C LYS A 55 11.19 2.54 -11.46
N HIS A 56 11.02 1.25 -11.16
CA HIS A 56 10.67 0.20 -12.14
C HIS A 56 9.38 -0.55 -11.79
N GLU A 57 8.70 -0.15 -10.73
CA GLU A 57 7.60 -0.94 -10.16
C GLU A 57 6.36 -0.97 -11.04
N ALA A 58 6.15 0.06 -11.87
CA ALA A 58 5.03 0.13 -12.79
C ALA A 58 5.16 -0.95 -13.87
N GLU A 59 6.27 -0.93 -14.60
CA GLU A 59 6.55 -1.84 -15.71
C GLU A 59 6.73 -3.28 -15.21
N ASP A 60 7.51 -3.47 -14.15
CA ASP A 60 7.71 -4.80 -13.56
C ASP A 60 6.40 -5.41 -13.04
N GLY A 61 5.52 -4.57 -12.49
CA GLY A 61 4.21 -5.01 -12.05
C GLY A 61 3.30 -5.41 -13.20
N PHE A 62 3.30 -4.64 -14.28
CA PHE A 62 2.57 -4.94 -15.51
C PHE A 62 3.08 -6.23 -16.16
N ASP A 63 4.38 -6.35 -16.36
CA ASP A 63 5.00 -7.54 -16.98
C ASP A 63 4.73 -8.81 -16.16
N THR A 64 4.78 -8.70 -14.83
CA THR A 64 4.41 -9.81 -13.94
C THR A 64 2.95 -10.23 -14.11
N GLN A 65 2.03 -9.27 -14.21
CA GLN A 65 0.60 -9.56 -14.44
C GLN A 65 0.36 -10.21 -15.79
N GLU A 66 1.01 -9.73 -16.87
CA GLU A 66 0.90 -10.32 -18.20
C GLU A 66 1.50 -11.74 -18.23
N TRP A 67 2.64 -11.95 -17.56
CA TRP A 67 3.23 -13.27 -17.44
C TRP A 67 2.32 -14.26 -16.69
N ILE A 68 1.82 -13.87 -15.51
CA ILE A 68 0.88 -14.71 -14.72
C ILE A 68 -0.35 -15.05 -15.56
N GLY A 69 -0.94 -14.03 -16.19
CA GLY A 69 -2.18 -14.21 -16.98
C GLY A 69 -2.01 -15.10 -18.21
N SER A 70 -0.77 -15.30 -18.69
CA SER A 70 -0.45 -16.19 -19.82
C SER A 70 -0.23 -17.65 -19.39
N GLN A 71 -0.20 -17.96 -18.09
CA GLN A 71 0.09 -19.30 -17.60
C GLN A 71 -1.16 -20.20 -17.65
N GLU A 72 -0.98 -21.48 -17.93
CA GLU A 72 -2.07 -22.47 -18.01
C GLU A 72 -2.81 -22.67 -16.67
N TRP A 73 -2.18 -22.37 -15.56
CA TRP A 73 -2.77 -22.45 -14.21
C TRP A 73 -3.57 -21.20 -13.80
N CYS A 74 -3.52 -20.11 -14.56
CA CYS A 74 -4.30 -18.90 -14.34
C CYS A 74 -5.56 -18.89 -15.22
N ASP A 75 -6.71 -18.59 -14.65
CA ASP A 75 -7.98 -18.48 -15.39
C ASP A 75 -8.16 -17.13 -16.11
N GLY A 76 -7.13 -16.27 -16.06
CA GLY A 76 -7.15 -14.93 -16.65
C GLY A 76 -7.64 -13.82 -15.71
N ASN A 77 -7.90 -14.13 -14.43
CA ASN A 77 -8.34 -13.17 -13.44
C ASN A 77 -7.26 -12.98 -12.34
N ILE A 78 -6.71 -11.80 -12.25
CA ILE A 78 -5.68 -11.44 -11.26
C ILE A 78 -6.22 -10.38 -10.32
N GLY A 79 -6.06 -10.62 -9.01
CA GLY A 79 -6.18 -9.61 -7.97
C GLY A 79 -4.83 -9.27 -7.37
N THR A 80 -4.68 -8.08 -6.79
CA THR A 80 -3.44 -7.69 -6.09
C THR A 80 -3.71 -7.26 -4.66
N ILE A 81 -2.78 -7.62 -3.76
CA ILE A 81 -2.85 -7.31 -2.33
C ILE A 81 -1.54 -6.72 -1.81
N GLY A 82 -1.60 -6.17 -0.62
CA GLY A 82 -0.46 -5.74 0.16
C GLY A 82 -0.61 -4.33 0.72
N GLY A 83 0.19 -4.04 1.75
CA GLY A 83 0.18 -2.76 2.45
C GLY A 83 1.49 -1.99 2.29
N SER A 84 1.44 -0.67 2.51
CA SER A 84 2.64 0.17 2.44
C SER A 84 3.27 0.14 1.04
N TYR A 85 4.55 -0.16 0.92
CA TYR A 85 5.22 -0.33 -0.37
C TYR A 85 4.45 -1.27 -1.30
N LEU A 86 3.90 -2.37 -0.78
CA LEU A 86 3.15 -3.36 -1.55
C LEU A 86 1.80 -2.81 -2.07
N ALA A 87 1.24 -1.78 -1.43
CA ALA A 87 0.09 -1.06 -1.96
C ALA A 87 0.50 -0.11 -3.09
N MET A 88 1.64 0.54 -2.92
CA MET A 88 2.16 1.52 -3.87
C MET A 88 2.49 0.89 -5.21
N VAL A 89 3.11 -0.30 -5.22
CA VAL A 89 3.42 -1.02 -6.46
C VAL A 89 2.16 -1.48 -7.22
N GLN A 90 1.06 -1.73 -6.51
CA GLN A 90 -0.24 -1.99 -7.16
C GLN A 90 -0.71 -0.74 -7.91
N TRP A 91 -0.72 0.41 -7.22
CA TRP A 91 -1.15 1.67 -7.78
C TRP A 91 -0.26 2.14 -8.95
N GLN A 92 1.05 1.88 -8.89
CA GLN A 92 1.96 2.25 -9.99
C GLN A 92 1.74 1.41 -11.24
N ALA A 93 1.41 0.13 -11.11
CA ALA A 93 1.14 -0.75 -12.25
C ALA A 93 -0.28 -0.55 -12.84
N ALA A 94 -1.25 -0.11 -12.05
CA ALA A 94 -2.65 -0.01 -12.47
C ALA A 94 -2.89 0.85 -13.73
N PRO A 95 -2.21 2.01 -13.94
CA PRO A 95 -2.36 2.82 -15.16
C PRO A 95 -1.93 2.11 -16.45
N LEU A 96 -1.10 1.07 -16.37
CA LEU A 96 -0.66 0.30 -17.54
C LEU A 96 -1.73 -0.69 -18.03
N ARG A 97 -2.80 -0.88 -17.25
CA ARG A 97 -4.05 -1.56 -17.64
C ARG A 97 -3.85 -2.98 -18.17
N SER A 98 -3.12 -3.82 -17.40
CA SER A 98 -3.07 -5.23 -17.74
C SER A 98 -4.50 -5.78 -17.89
N LYS A 99 -4.75 -6.47 -19.00
CA LYS A 99 -6.06 -7.10 -19.29
C LYS A 99 -6.45 -8.16 -18.27
N TYR A 100 -5.48 -8.66 -17.52
CA TYR A 100 -5.67 -9.70 -16.51
C TYR A 100 -5.94 -9.13 -15.12
N LEU A 101 -5.58 -7.88 -14.82
CA LEU A 101 -5.85 -7.25 -13.53
C LEU A 101 -7.34 -6.89 -13.42
N LYS A 102 -8.07 -7.55 -12.51
CA LYS A 102 -9.51 -7.39 -12.32
C LYS A 102 -9.88 -6.63 -11.06
N ALA A 103 -9.06 -6.71 -10.01
CA ALA A 103 -9.34 -6.03 -8.76
C ALA A 103 -8.05 -5.77 -7.96
N MET A 104 -8.05 -4.73 -7.14
CA MET A 104 -6.98 -4.42 -6.19
C MET A 104 -7.52 -4.26 -4.77
N ALA A 105 -6.71 -4.63 -3.77
CA ALA A 105 -6.97 -4.37 -2.35
C ALA A 105 -5.73 -3.78 -1.65
N PRO A 106 -5.33 -2.53 -1.99
CA PRO A 106 -4.19 -1.87 -1.40
C PRO A 106 -4.49 -1.38 0.03
N LYS A 107 -3.55 -1.58 0.95
CA LYS A 107 -3.61 -1.07 2.33
C LYS A 107 -2.57 0.03 2.51
N VAL A 108 -2.93 1.15 3.14
CA VAL A 108 -2.02 2.20 3.63
C VAL A 108 -0.97 2.66 2.60
N GLY A 109 -1.43 3.10 1.44
CA GLY A 109 -0.59 3.56 0.33
C GLY A 109 -0.59 5.07 0.12
N TYR A 110 0.51 5.63 -0.40
CA TYR A 110 0.55 7.02 -0.82
C TYR A 110 -0.17 7.26 -2.17
N SER A 111 -0.50 8.50 -2.47
CA SER A 111 -0.88 8.96 -3.80
C SER A 111 0.26 9.73 -4.49
N ASN A 112 1.08 10.37 -3.70
CA ASN A 112 2.23 11.15 -4.14
C ASN A 112 3.43 10.88 -3.23
N PHE A 113 4.52 10.36 -3.80
CA PHE A 113 5.69 9.94 -3.05
C PHE A 113 6.38 11.13 -2.34
N TYR A 114 6.46 12.29 -2.99
CA TYR A 114 6.99 13.50 -2.37
C TYR A 114 6.06 14.02 -1.28
N HIS A 115 4.80 14.35 -1.60
CA HIS A 115 3.89 15.05 -0.70
C HIS A 115 3.34 14.21 0.45
N ASN A 116 3.17 12.89 0.24
CA ASN A 116 2.59 12.02 1.26
C ASN A 116 3.63 11.20 2.03
N TRP A 117 4.90 11.24 1.62
CA TRP A 117 5.94 10.48 2.30
C TRP A 117 7.17 11.34 2.60
N VAL A 118 7.99 11.66 1.57
CA VAL A 118 9.36 12.16 1.82
C VAL A 118 9.36 13.58 2.35
N TYR A 119 8.48 14.47 1.84
CA TYR A 119 8.38 15.90 2.19
C TYR A 119 6.92 16.29 2.50
N THR A 120 6.34 15.74 3.54
CA THR A 120 4.96 16.04 3.92
C THR A 120 4.82 17.52 4.32
N GLY A 121 3.97 18.25 3.58
CA GLY A 121 3.81 19.69 3.78
C GLY A 121 5.08 20.51 3.51
N GLY A 122 6.03 19.97 2.74
CA GLY A 122 7.34 20.58 2.45
C GLY A 122 8.40 20.30 3.52
N ALA A 123 8.07 19.57 4.58
CA ALA A 123 9.00 19.18 5.63
C ALA A 123 9.54 17.75 5.37
N PHE A 124 10.86 17.62 5.33
CA PHE A 124 11.51 16.31 5.16
C PHE A 124 11.22 15.42 6.36
N GLN A 125 10.68 14.23 6.13
CA GLN A 125 10.35 13.24 7.15
C GLN A 125 11.61 12.53 7.67
N LEU A 126 12.47 13.29 8.35
CA LEU A 126 13.85 12.91 8.68
C LEU A 126 13.95 11.52 9.32
N ALA A 127 13.26 11.30 10.43
CA ALA A 127 13.41 10.07 11.20
C ALA A 127 12.90 8.85 10.42
N PHE A 128 11.80 9.02 9.69
CA PHE A 128 11.21 7.96 8.89
C PHE A 128 12.09 7.62 7.69
N ASN A 129 12.52 8.62 6.92
CA ASN A 129 13.33 8.43 5.73
C ASN A 129 14.70 7.85 6.06
N LEU A 130 15.39 8.39 7.08
CA LEU A 130 16.69 7.89 7.52
C LEU A 130 16.60 6.41 7.92
N ARG A 131 15.60 6.07 8.72
CA ARG A 131 15.40 4.70 9.18
C ARG A 131 15.08 3.76 8.03
N TRP A 132 14.17 4.16 7.15
CA TRP A 132 13.72 3.29 6.09
C TRP A 132 14.81 3.09 5.02
N ILE A 133 15.35 4.17 4.43
CA ILE A 133 16.24 4.03 3.28
C ILE A 133 17.72 3.83 3.66
N ALA A 134 18.25 4.64 4.57
CA ALA A 134 19.67 4.55 4.88
C ALA A 134 20.02 3.39 5.82
N ILE A 135 19.07 2.90 6.62
CA ILE A 135 19.32 1.83 7.57
C ILE A 135 18.67 0.51 7.14
N GLN A 136 17.35 0.48 6.93
CA GLN A 136 16.63 -0.75 6.66
C GLN A 136 16.87 -1.30 5.25
N MET A 137 16.80 -0.43 4.24
CA MET A 137 16.79 -0.83 2.83
C MET A 137 18.15 -0.69 2.14
N HIS A 138 19.21 -0.43 2.89
CA HIS A 138 20.54 -0.16 2.37
C HIS A 138 21.15 -1.32 1.58
N THR A 139 20.85 -2.56 1.94
CA THR A 139 21.37 -3.75 1.25
C THR A 139 20.26 -4.48 0.48
N ARG A 140 20.61 -5.48 -0.30
CA ARG A 140 19.66 -6.36 -1.01
C ARG A 140 18.61 -6.98 -0.06
N THR A 141 18.97 -7.22 1.19
CA THR A 141 18.07 -7.73 2.24
C THR A 141 17.80 -6.68 3.30
N ASN A 142 16.69 -6.83 4.03
CA ASN A 142 16.37 -5.90 5.11
C ASN A 142 17.34 -6.05 6.28
N GLN A 143 17.81 -4.93 6.83
CA GLN A 143 18.56 -4.88 8.07
C GLN A 143 17.59 -4.86 9.25
N VAL A 144 16.84 -5.95 9.46
CA VAL A 144 15.71 -6.03 10.41
C VAL A 144 16.13 -5.66 11.83
N GLN A 145 17.34 -6.04 12.24
CA GLN A 145 17.89 -5.69 13.56
C GLN A 145 17.94 -4.19 13.84
N TYR A 146 17.94 -3.35 12.80
CA TYR A 146 17.92 -1.90 12.92
C TYR A 146 16.52 -1.28 12.85
N LEU A 147 15.50 -2.04 12.46
CA LEU A 147 14.08 -1.60 12.52
C LEU A 147 13.66 -1.26 13.94
N TRP A 148 14.14 -2.06 14.86
CA TRP A 148 13.93 -1.94 16.30
C TRP A 148 15.24 -1.49 16.94
N MET A 149 15.81 -0.38 16.49
CA MET A 149 16.96 0.18 17.18
C MET A 149 16.64 0.25 18.67
N PRO A 150 17.45 -0.38 19.54
CA PRO A 150 17.28 -0.22 20.96
C PRO A 150 17.28 1.28 21.27
N LYS A 151 16.60 1.69 22.32
CA LYS A 151 16.57 3.06 22.89
C LYS A 151 17.98 3.52 23.32
N SER A 152 18.97 3.33 22.47
CA SER A 152 20.34 3.76 22.74
C SER A 152 20.52 5.19 22.25
N ASN A 153 21.30 5.95 22.97
CA ASN A 153 21.71 7.34 22.62
C ASN A 153 22.29 7.46 21.21
N HIS A 154 22.64 6.34 20.59
CA HIS A 154 23.27 6.30 19.26
C HIS A 154 22.32 6.75 18.11
N GLN A 155 21.03 6.53 18.22
CA GLN A 155 20.07 7.00 17.21
C GLN A 155 19.91 8.51 17.27
N SER A 156 19.97 9.11 18.47
CA SER A 156 19.92 10.56 18.65
C SER A 156 21.11 11.24 18.00
N ASP A 157 22.31 10.67 18.12
CA ASP A 157 23.53 11.26 17.56
C ASP A 157 23.52 11.31 16.04
N ILE A 158 22.93 10.28 15.39
CA ILE A 158 22.75 10.26 13.93
C ILE A 158 21.74 11.32 13.49
N GLN A 159 20.58 11.38 14.16
CA GLN A 159 19.49 12.29 13.80
C GLN A 159 19.81 13.77 14.02
N TRP A 160 20.78 14.09 14.88
CA TRP A 160 21.27 15.46 15.11
C TRP A 160 22.49 15.84 14.26
N HIS A 161 22.95 14.92 13.39
CA HIS A 161 24.08 15.18 12.53
C HIS A 161 23.74 16.21 11.44
N LEU A 162 24.70 17.12 11.19
CA LEU A 162 24.64 18.10 10.09
C LEU A 162 25.94 18.06 9.30
N PRO A 163 25.91 18.26 7.97
CA PRO A 163 24.72 18.46 7.15
C PRO A 163 23.90 17.16 6.95
N LEU A 164 22.60 17.31 6.68
CA LEU A 164 21.67 16.18 6.54
C LEU A 164 22.12 15.15 5.50
N ILE A 165 22.74 15.61 4.42
CA ILE A 165 23.17 14.78 3.31
C ILE A 165 24.20 13.71 3.71
N ASN A 166 24.92 13.91 4.81
CA ASN A 166 25.93 12.99 5.32
C ASN A 166 25.43 12.10 6.47
N MET A 167 24.12 12.09 6.74
CA MET A 167 23.57 11.28 7.84
C MET A 167 23.67 9.78 7.58
N ASP A 168 23.60 9.35 6.32
CA ASP A 168 23.82 7.97 5.91
C ASP A 168 25.25 7.51 6.25
N GLU A 169 26.24 8.33 5.98
CA GLU A 169 27.64 8.07 6.35
C GLU A 169 27.83 8.01 7.87
N LYS A 170 27.16 8.90 8.61
CA LYS A 170 27.13 8.86 10.08
C LYS A 170 26.49 7.58 10.62
N ALA A 171 25.52 7.02 9.90
CA ALA A 171 24.90 5.72 10.18
C ALA A 171 25.77 4.53 9.72
N GLY A 172 26.97 4.79 9.16
CA GLY A 172 27.88 3.76 8.64
C GLY A 172 27.40 3.21 7.28
N ARG A 173 26.74 4.02 6.49
CA ARG A 173 26.17 3.68 5.17
C ARG A 173 26.64 4.68 4.11
N ASP A 174 26.52 4.29 2.84
CA ASP A 174 26.68 5.16 1.68
C ASP A 174 25.48 4.88 0.77
N SER A 175 24.44 5.74 0.88
CA SER A 175 23.17 5.54 0.24
C SER A 175 22.91 6.60 -0.82
N GLU A 176 23.05 6.23 -2.10
CA GLU A 176 22.69 7.10 -3.23
C GLU A 176 21.24 7.60 -3.09
N ILE A 177 20.31 6.75 -2.72
CA ILE A 177 18.89 7.09 -2.56
C ILE A 177 18.68 8.15 -1.48
N TRP A 178 19.41 8.07 -0.35
CA TRP A 178 19.38 9.09 0.70
C TRP A 178 19.86 10.43 0.17
N LYS A 179 21.00 10.42 -0.52
CA LYS A 179 21.61 11.65 -1.10
C LYS A 179 20.69 12.28 -2.14
N ASP A 180 20.06 11.47 -2.99
CA ASP A 180 19.07 11.93 -3.96
C ASP A 180 17.88 12.62 -3.27
N TRP A 181 17.30 11.96 -2.26
CA TRP A 181 16.13 12.52 -1.57
C TRP A 181 16.42 13.85 -0.87
N VAL A 182 17.58 13.97 -0.23
CA VAL A 182 18.00 15.21 0.44
C VAL A 182 18.34 16.31 -0.58
N SER A 183 18.87 15.95 -1.75
CA SER A 183 19.27 16.90 -2.80
C SER A 183 18.09 17.44 -3.62
N HIS A 184 16.92 16.82 -3.53
CA HIS A 184 15.69 17.23 -4.23
C HIS A 184 14.62 17.73 -3.25
N PRO A 185 14.84 18.90 -2.57
CA PRO A 185 13.91 19.38 -1.53
C PRO A 185 12.62 19.98 -2.08
N SER A 186 12.51 20.16 -3.39
CA SER A 186 11.32 20.67 -4.08
C SER A 186 10.71 19.57 -4.97
N TYR A 187 9.40 19.68 -5.24
CA TYR A 187 8.72 18.75 -6.14
C TYR A 187 9.13 19.02 -7.60
N ASP A 188 10.28 18.52 -7.99
CA ASP A 188 10.91 18.68 -9.30
C ASP A 188 10.70 17.43 -10.20
N ASP A 189 11.41 17.40 -11.34
CA ASP A 189 11.30 16.32 -12.31
C ASP A 189 11.84 14.97 -11.81
N TYR A 190 12.68 14.97 -10.78
CA TYR A 190 13.10 13.75 -10.10
C TYR A 190 11.89 13.02 -9.48
N TRP A 191 11.10 13.73 -8.66
CA TRP A 191 9.93 13.18 -7.99
C TRP A 191 8.80 12.80 -8.95
N LYS A 192 8.59 13.61 -9.99
CA LYS A 192 7.57 13.34 -11.02
C LYS A 192 7.80 12.02 -11.74
N LYS A 193 9.07 11.62 -11.92
CA LYS A 193 9.42 10.33 -12.54
C LYS A 193 9.18 9.13 -11.63
N LEU A 194 9.25 9.34 -10.30
CA LEU A 194 9.06 8.27 -9.31
C LEU A 194 7.60 8.12 -8.86
N ASN A 195 6.72 9.02 -9.24
CA ASN A 195 5.35 9.04 -8.73
C ASN A 195 4.30 9.22 -9.83
N PRO A 196 4.05 8.18 -10.61
CA PRO A 196 3.06 8.25 -11.68
C PRO A 196 1.59 8.22 -11.21
N ILE A 197 1.28 7.86 -9.93
CA ILE A 197 -0.09 7.55 -9.47
C ILE A 197 -1.03 8.73 -9.67
N GLU A 198 -0.79 9.87 -9.02
CA GLU A 198 -1.68 11.05 -9.13
C GLU A 198 -1.78 11.61 -10.54
N SER A 199 -0.72 11.48 -11.31
CA SER A 199 -0.65 11.98 -12.68
C SER A 199 -1.38 11.10 -13.69
N ASN A 200 -1.80 9.89 -13.31
CA ASN A 200 -2.34 8.87 -14.19
C ASN A 200 -3.65 8.24 -13.68
N TYR A 201 -4.41 8.94 -12.84
CA TYR A 201 -5.72 8.43 -12.41
C TYR A 201 -6.68 8.19 -13.56
N ASP A 202 -6.60 9.00 -14.63
CA ASP A 202 -7.38 8.90 -15.86
C ASP A 202 -7.07 7.65 -16.70
N GLU A 203 -5.98 6.95 -16.39
CA GLU A 203 -5.63 5.66 -17.00
C GLU A 203 -6.04 4.45 -16.14
N VAL A 204 -6.48 4.67 -14.89
CA VAL A 204 -6.85 3.58 -13.98
C VAL A 204 -8.27 3.11 -14.26
N ASN A 205 -8.41 1.83 -14.60
CA ASN A 205 -9.72 1.19 -14.90
C ASN A 205 -10.07 0.04 -13.94
N VAL A 206 -9.29 -0.18 -12.88
CA VAL A 206 -9.44 -1.34 -12.01
C VAL A 206 -10.27 -1.04 -10.76
N PRO A 207 -11.28 -1.87 -10.43
CA PRO A 207 -11.99 -1.83 -9.17
C PRO A 207 -11.05 -1.96 -7.99
N THR A 208 -11.20 -1.11 -6.97
CA THR A 208 -10.27 -1.07 -5.83
C THR A 208 -10.97 -0.97 -4.49
N TYR A 209 -10.52 -1.76 -3.52
CA TYR A 209 -10.92 -1.64 -2.12
C TYR A 209 -9.73 -1.17 -1.27
N GLY A 210 -9.60 0.15 -1.11
CA GLY A 210 -8.55 0.78 -0.30
C GLY A 210 -8.80 0.62 1.19
N MET A 211 -7.73 0.40 1.97
CA MET A 211 -7.80 0.29 3.43
C MET A 211 -6.79 1.22 4.08
N GLY A 212 -7.19 1.96 5.12
CA GLY A 212 -6.32 2.91 5.80
C GLY A 212 -6.69 3.14 7.26
N GLY A 213 -5.86 3.90 7.96
CA GLY A 213 -6.04 4.22 9.36
C GLY A 213 -6.03 5.73 9.62
N TRP A 214 -6.84 6.19 10.60
CA TRP A 214 -6.85 7.59 11.00
C TRP A 214 -5.50 8.10 11.50
N TYR A 215 -4.67 7.20 12.04
CA TYR A 215 -3.33 7.49 12.56
C TYR A 215 -2.21 7.02 11.63
N ASP A 216 -2.54 6.66 10.38
CA ASP A 216 -1.55 6.26 9.40
C ASP A 216 -0.94 7.46 8.68
N VAL A 217 0.37 7.42 8.50
CA VAL A 217 1.13 8.43 7.75
C VAL A 217 0.65 8.57 6.29
N PHE A 218 0.08 7.51 5.70
CA PHE A 218 -0.42 7.49 4.32
C PHE A 218 -1.94 7.65 4.20
N LEU A 219 -2.64 8.06 5.28
CA LEU A 219 -4.09 8.30 5.24
C LEU A 219 -4.51 9.21 4.08
N GLN A 220 -3.81 10.33 3.92
CA GLN A 220 -4.10 11.27 2.82
C GLN A 220 -3.96 10.60 1.46
N GLY A 221 -2.90 9.81 1.25
CA GLY A 221 -2.68 9.08 0.01
C GLY A 221 -3.78 8.05 -0.27
N THR A 222 -4.18 7.29 0.74
CA THR A 222 -5.28 6.32 0.63
C THR A 222 -6.59 6.99 0.20
N LEU A 223 -6.94 8.13 0.80
CA LEU A 223 -8.14 8.88 0.44
C LEU A 223 -8.03 9.57 -0.93
N ASN A 224 -6.85 10.11 -1.26
CA ASN A 224 -6.61 10.73 -2.57
C ASN A 224 -6.74 9.71 -3.70
N ASN A 225 -6.22 8.50 -3.54
CA ASN A 225 -6.32 7.43 -4.54
C ASN A 225 -7.79 7.06 -4.79
N TYR A 226 -8.59 6.89 -3.72
CA TYR A 226 -10.03 6.66 -3.83
C TYR A 226 -10.73 7.79 -4.61
N MET A 227 -10.54 9.04 -4.18
CA MET A 227 -11.18 10.21 -4.81
C MET A 227 -10.69 10.43 -6.24
N GLY A 228 -9.39 10.26 -6.47
CA GLY A 228 -8.75 10.49 -7.75
C GLY A 228 -9.27 9.55 -8.83
N VAL A 229 -9.31 8.25 -8.58
CA VAL A 229 -9.85 7.28 -9.53
C VAL A 229 -11.36 7.45 -9.70
N LYS A 230 -12.10 7.67 -8.61
CA LYS A 230 -13.55 7.90 -8.69
C LYS A 230 -13.90 9.12 -9.54
N LYS A 231 -13.07 10.15 -9.55
CA LYS A 231 -13.28 11.38 -10.32
C LYS A 231 -12.78 11.26 -11.76
N HIS A 232 -11.60 10.70 -11.96
CA HIS A 232 -10.86 10.78 -13.22
C HIS A 232 -10.70 9.44 -13.92
N GLY A 233 -10.82 8.32 -13.22
CA GLY A 233 -10.55 6.98 -13.73
C GLY A 233 -11.50 6.52 -14.84
N LEU A 234 -11.20 5.35 -15.36
CA LEU A 234 -11.96 4.67 -16.41
C LEU A 234 -12.87 3.58 -15.82
N SER A 235 -13.94 3.25 -16.51
CA SER A 235 -14.80 2.10 -16.17
C SER A 235 -14.05 0.77 -16.37
N PRO A 236 -14.31 -0.25 -15.56
CA PRO A 236 -15.23 -0.28 -14.42
C PRO A 236 -14.65 0.28 -13.11
N GLY A 237 -13.37 0.65 -13.07
CA GLY A 237 -12.68 1.13 -11.87
C GLY A 237 -13.33 2.37 -11.29
N LYS A 238 -13.68 3.34 -12.11
CA LYS A 238 -14.28 4.61 -11.70
C LYS A 238 -15.52 4.45 -10.82
N GLU A 239 -16.41 3.55 -11.18
CA GLU A 239 -17.68 3.31 -10.49
C GLU A 239 -17.50 2.40 -9.26
N ASN A 240 -16.41 1.64 -9.21
CA ASN A 240 -16.20 0.56 -8.25
C ASN A 240 -14.99 0.82 -7.37
N GLN A 241 -14.97 1.97 -6.70
CA GLN A 241 -14.00 2.30 -5.67
C GLN A 241 -14.64 2.15 -4.30
N LYS A 242 -13.98 1.42 -3.39
CA LYS A 242 -14.36 1.32 -1.98
C LYS A 242 -13.19 1.72 -1.09
N VAL A 243 -13.49 2.26 0.08
CA VAL A 243 -12.50 2.58 1.10
C VAL A 243 -13.00 2.31 2.50
N ILE A 244 -12.14 1.73 3.32
CA ILE A 244 -12.38 1.55 4.76
C ILE A 244 -11.29 2.24 5.56
N ILE A 245 -11.68 3.07 6.56
CA ILE A 245 -10.78 3.80 7.45
C ILE A 245 -11.16 3.51 8.90
N GLY A 246 -10.27 2.82 9.60
CA GLY A 246 -10.41 2.55 11.04
C GLY A 246 -9.49 3.43 11.90
N PRO A 247 -9.57 3.34 13.23
CA PRO A 247 -8.73 4.11 14.14
C PRO A 247 -7.36 3.45 14.31
N TRP A 248 -6.71 3.13 13.22
CA TRP A 248 -5.49 2.32 13.15
C TRP A 248 -4.28 3.17 12.80
N ILE A 249 -3.11 2.68 13.21
CA ILE A 249 -1.80 3.10 12.71
C ILE A 249 -1.45 2.31 11.44
N HIS A 250 -0.23 2.46 10.95
CA HIS A 250 0.26 1.85 9.71
C HIS A 250 0.06 0.32 9.58
N PHE A 251 0.04 -0.41 10.68
CA PHE A 251 -0.14 -1.88 10.68
C PHE A 251 -1.61 -2.33 10.74
N LEU A 252 -2.58 -1.41 10.61
CA LEU A 252 -4.02 -1.67 10.63
C LEU A 252 -4.50 -2.54 11.80
N ALA A 253 -3.88 -2.37 12.96
CA ALA A 253 -4.27 -3.03 14.20
C ALA A 253 -4.53 -4.55 14.00
N ASN A 254 -3.53 -5.25 13.47
CA ASN A 254 -3.59 -6.68 13.19
C ASN A 254 -4.79 -7.09 12.33
N ASP A 255 -4.90 -6.43 11.15
CA ASP A 255 -6.00 -6.61 10.19
C ASP A 255 -7.42 -6.36 10.79
N GLY A 256 -7.48 -5.44 11.76
CA GLY A 256 -8.74 -4.93 12.31
C GLY A 256 -9.24 -5.63 13.55
N GLU A 257 -8.49 -6.56 14.12
CA GLU A 257 -8.92 -7.34 15.30
C GLU A 257 -8.58 -6.70 16.64
N GLU A 258 -7.62 -5.78 16.68
CA GLU A 258 -7.23 -5.11 17.92
C GLU A 258 -8.13 -3.94 18.27
N THR A 259 -8.42 -3.77 19.55
CA THR A 259 -9.25 -2.66 20.07
C THR A 259 -8.44 -1.44 20.46
N ILE A 260 -7.13 -1.61 20.68
CA ILE A 260 -6.25 -0.58 21.23
C ILE A 260 -5.36 0.00 20.14
N THR A 261 -5.30 1.33 20.08
CA THR A 261 -4.33 2.05 19.24
C THR A 261 -3.61 3.10 20.10
N GLY A 262 -2.30 2.94 20.29
CA GLY A 262 -1.54 3.74 21.24
C GLY A 262 -2.07 3.56 22.67
N ASP A 263 -2.48 4.65 23.28
CA ASP A 263 -3.04 4.67 24.64
C ASP A 263 -4.59 4.66 24.66
N ILE A 264 -5.24 4.48 23.52
CA ILE A 264 -6.70 4.59 23.40
C ILE A 264 -7.27 3.21 23.10
N ASP A 265 -8.22 2.77 23.96
CA ASP A 265 -9.06 1.61 23.70
C ASP A 265 -10.39 2.08 23.07
N PHE A 266 -10.63 1.65 21.84
CA PHE A 266 -11.85 1.97 21.08
C PHE A 266 -13.01 1.00 21.36
N GLY A 267 -12.76 -0.05 22.15
CA GLY A 267 -13.73 -1.09 22.52
C GLY A 267 -14.04 -2.09 21.39
N GLU A 268 -14.82 -3.10 21.71
CA GLU A 268 -15.12 -4.21 20.79
C GLU A 268 -15.78 -3.80 19.46
N ASN A 269 -16.49 -2.67 19.44
CA ASN A 269 -17.16 -2.18 18.23
C ASN A 269 -16.18 -1.78 17.10
N VAL A 270 -14.88 -1.63 17.38
CA VAL A 270 -13.88 -1.31 16.35
C VAL A 270 -13.51 -2.52 15.52
N LYS A 271 -13.68 -3.71 16.07
CA LYS A 271 -13.28 -4.95 15.39
C LYS A 271 -13.99 -5.14 14.07
N ILE A 272 -13.23 -5.52 13.09
CA ILE A 272 -13.69 -5.85 11.75
C ILE A 272 -12.71 -6.85 11.13
N ASP A 273 -13.24 -7.87 10.50
CA ASP A 273 -12.43 -8.86 9.80
C ASP A 273 -12.04 -8.35 8.40
N LEU A 274 -10.88 -7.69 8.31
CA LEU A 274 -10.37 -7.16 7.04
C LEU A 274 -9.97 -8.26 6.05
N PHE A 275 -9.64 -9.46 6.52
CA PHE A 275 -9.42 -10.60 5.61
C PHE A 275 -10.70 -10.98 4.89
N ASN A 276 -11.81 -11.11 5.62
CA ASN A 276 -13.10 -11.42 5.04
C ASN A 276 -13.62 -10.30 4.13
N GLU A 277 -13.39 -9.02 4.46
CA GLU A 277 -13.71 -7.89 3.57
C GLU A 277 -12.97 -8.03 2.22
N ARG A 278 -11.66 -8.35 2.25
CA ARG A 278 -10.87 -8.60 1.02
C ARG A 278 -11.32 -9.85 0.29
N LEU A 279 -11.62 -10.95 1.01
CA LEU A 279 -12.11 -12.18 0.39
C LEU A 279 -13.41 -11.95 -0.36
N LYS A 280 -14.39 -11.29 0.24
CA LYS A 280 -15.64 -10.91 -0.43
C LYS A 280 -15.41 -10.08 -1.68
N TRP A 281 -14.45 -9.14 -1.61
CA TRP A 281 -14.07 -8.29 -2.74
C TRP A 281 -13.55 -9.11 -3.90
N PHE A 282 -12.60 -10.01 -3.66
CA PHE A 282 -12.03 -10.85 -4.70
C PHE A 282 -13.01 -11.94 -5.18
N ASP A 283 -13.83 -12.52 -4.31
CA ASP A 283 -14.87 -13.46 -4.72
C ASP A 283 -15.84 -12.84 -5.73
N HIS A 284 -16.19 -11.57 -5.53
CA HIS A 284 -17.03 -10.85 -6.47
C HIS A 284 -16.30 -10.61 -7.81
N TRP A 285 -15.11 -10.01 -7.77
CA TRP A 285 -14.44 -9.53 -8.98
C TRP A 285 -13.68 -10.61 -9.77
N LEU A 286 -13.18 -11.64 -9.10
CA LEU A 286 -12.36 -12.66 -9.74
C LEU A 286 -13.15 -13.96 -10.01
N LYS A 287 -14.12 -14.28 -9.15
CA LYS A 287 -14.93 -15.51 -9.29
C LYS A 287 -16.36 -15.24 -9.77
N GLY A 288 -16.78 -13.97 -9.87
CA GLY A 288 -18.13 -13.60 -10.31
C GLY A 288 -19.22 -13.92 -9.28
N ILE A 289 -18.89 -14.08 -7.99
CA ILE A 289 -19.86 -14.41 -6.95
C ILE A 289 -20.68 -13.16 -6.60
N ASP A 290 -22.01 -13.20 -6.73
CA ASP A 290 -22.88 -12.14 -6.23
C ASP A 290 -23.07 -12.29 -4.71
N ASN A 291 -22.15 -11.69 -3.96
CA ASN A 291 -22.16 -11.64 -2.50
C ASN A 291 -22.66 -10.29 -1.94
N GLY A 292 -23.14 -9.42 -2.80
CA GLY A 292 -23.72 -8.12 -2.44
C GLY A 292 -22.71 -7.00 -2.18
N ILE A 293 -21.39 -7.24 -2.19
CA ILE A 293 -20.38 -6.22 -1.85
C ILE A 293 -20.44 -4.98 -2.75
N ASN A 294 -20.83 -5.14 -4.01
CA ASN A 294 -20.99 -4.03 -4.97
C ASN A 294 -22.23 -3.18 -4.70
N LYS A 295 -23.16 -3.64 -3.86
CA LYS A 295 -24.37 -2.93 -3.43
C LYS A 295 -24.18 -2.19 -2.10
N GLU A 296 -23.09 -2.50 -1.38
CA GLU A 296 -22.76 -1.80 -0.15
C GLU A 296 -22.22 -0.40 -0.45
N ASP A 297 -22.39 0.52 0.50
CA ASP A 297 -21.81 1.87 0.44
C ASP A 297 -20.30 1.84 0.14
N SER A 298 -19.83 2.82 -0.61
CA SER A 298 -18.44 2.89 -1.06
C SER A 298 -17.44 3.23 0.06
N VAL A 299 -17.92 3.85 1.13
CA VAL A 299 -17.09 4.34 2.24
C VAL A 299 -17.54 3.72 3.55
N LYS A 300 -16.60 3.18 4.30
CA LYS A 300 -16.81 2.69 5.67
C LYS A 300 -15.78 3.35 6.58
N VAL A 301 -16.19 4.15 7.55
CA VAL A 301 -15.28 4.86 8.46
C VAL A 301 -15.66 4.64 9.90
N PHE A 302 -14.65 4.51 10.76
CA PHE A 302 -14.88 4.46 12.20
C PHE A 302 -14.93 5.88 12.78
N VAL A 303 -16.04 6.22 13.41
CA VAL A 303 -16.24 7.53 14.04
C VAL A 303 -15.72 7.47 15.48
N MET A 304 -14.52 8.00 15.68
CA MET A 304 -13.89 8.09 17.00
C MET A 304 -14.72 9.00 17.93
N GLY A 305 -14.72 8.69 19.22
CA GLY A 305 -15.56 9.36 20.21
C GLY A 305 -16.95 8.77 20.34
N LYS A 306 -17.62 8.47 19.22
CA LYS A 306 -18.84 7.63 19.21
C LYS A 306 -18.51 6.15 19.23
N ASN A 307 -17.32 5.79 18.82
CA ASN A 307 -16.80 4.43 18.70
C ASN A 307 -17.75 3.49 17.92
N GLN A 308 -18.12 3.93 16.73
CA GLN A 308 -19.04 3.22 15.85
C GLN A 308 -18.60 3.32 14.38
N TRP A 309 -18.79 2.25 13.63
CA TRP A 309 -18.68 2.29 12.18
C TRP A 309 -19.84 3.07 11.56
N ARG A 310 -19.51 3.85 10.55
CA ARG A 310 -20.46 4.57 9.69
C ARG A 310 -20.15 4.25 8.24
N THR A 311 -21.21 4.03 7.45
CA THR A 311 -21.09 3.92 5.99
C THR A 311 -21.57 5.22 5.33
N ALA A 312 -21.08 5.44 4.10
CA ALA A 312 -21.47 6.56 3.26
C ALA A 312 -21.25 6.22 1.78
N THR A 313 -22.01 6.85 0.92
CA THR A 313 -21.95 6.61 -0.53
C THR A 313 -20.70 7.19 -1.18
N ASP A 314 -20.04 8.17 -0.53
CA ASP A 314 -18.85 8.84 -1.05
C ASP A 314 -17.95 9.44 0.03
N TRP A 315 -16.71 9.84 -0.38
CA TRP A 315 -15.78 10.65 0.40
C TRP A 315 -15.36 11.92 -0.39
N PRO A 316 -15.36 13.15 0.21
CA PRO A 316 -15.85 13.41 1.58
C PRO A 316 -17.28 12.95 1.79
N ILE A 317 -17.61 12.59 3.06
CA ILE A 317 -18.96 12.11 3.38
C ILE A 317 -19.99 13.15 2.89
N PRO A 318 -21.03 12.74 2.15
CA PRO A 318 -22.08 13.66 1.69
C PRO A 318 -22.67 14.47 2.85
N ASP A 319 -23.06 15.71 2.57
CA ASP A 319 -23.59 16.69 3.54
C ASP A 319 -22.59 17.17 4.62
N THR A 320 -21.28 16.93 4.43
CA THR A 320 -20.23 17.49 5.28
C THR A 320 -20.27 19.01 5.25
N LYS A 321 -20.43 19.64 6.43
CA LYS A 321 -20.38 21.10 6.61
C LYS A 321 -18.99 21.51 7.09
N TYR A 322 -18.21 22.10 6.18
CA TYR A 322 -16.91 22.66 6.52
C TYR A 322 -17.08 23.94 7.33
N THR A 323 -16.55 23.95 8.55
CA THR A 323 -16.62 25.10 9.47
C THR A 323 -15.20 25.60 9.74
N LYS A 324 -14.97 26.91 9.57
CA LYS A 324 -13.70 27.52 9.96
C LYS A 324 -13.71 27.81 11.46
N PHE A 325 -12.65 27.47 12.14
CA PHE A 325 -12.42 27.80 13.55
C PHE A 325 -11.31 28.84 13.65
#